data_672e658d30cb5da239a5c09d369fc15d
#
_entry.id   672e658d30cb5da239a5c09d369fc15d
#
_cell.length_a   1.000
_cell.length_b   1.000
_cell.length_c   1.000
_cell.angle_alpha   90.00
_cell.angle_beta   90.00
_cell.angle_gamma   90.00
#
_symmetry.space_group_name_H-M   'P 1'
#
loop_
_entity.id
_entity.type
_entity.pdbx_description
1 polymer ?
#
loop_
_entity_poly.entity_id
_entity_poly.type
_entity_poly.pdbx_seq_one_letter_code
_entity_poly.pdbx_strand_id
1 'polypeptide(L)'
;DNLRKNLLYGKNIKSKEIQTLKFELNKLKNKIELLFEDYDLIITPTTPQNSFNISDKTPENQANFTCLANIADLPSLCLPFYSKNKQPSSLQLISSNMNDEFLIEISSVFEKILQ
;
A
#
# COMPACT_ATOMS: atom_id res chain seq x y z
N ASP A 1 -23.60 2.41 5.20
CA ASP A 1 -22.46 1.82 5.90
C ASP A 1 -21.70 0.89 4.93
N ASN A 2 -20.60 1.42 4.34
CA ASN A 2 -19.82 0.74 3.29
C ASN A 2 -19.18 -0.56 3.81
N LEU A 3 -18.72 -0.59 5.06
CA LEU A 3 -18.12 -1.78 5.67
C LEU A 3 -19.09 -2.96 5.69
N ARG A 4 -20.33 -2.71 6.14
CA ARG A 4 -21.38 -3.74 6.17
C ARG A 4 -21.69 -4.28 4.76
N LYS A 5 -21.71 -3.39 3.77
CA LYS A 5 -21.94 -3.74 2.36
C LYS A 5 -20.85 -4.67 1.81
N ASN A 6 -19.58 -4.34 2.11
CA ASN A 6 -18.43 -5.15 1.71
C ASN A 6 -18.43 -6.54 2.39
N LEU A 7 -18.75 -6.60 3.69
CA LEU A 7 -18.85 -7.87 4.41
C LEU A 7 -19.98 -8.77 3.86
N LEU A 8 -21.15 -8.17 3.54
CA LEU A 8 -22.26 -8.90 2.95
C LEU A 8 -21.94 -9.38 1.52
N TYR A 9 -21.20 -8.60 0.74
CA TYR A 9 -20.70 -9.01 -0.56
C TYR A 9 -19.79 -10.24 -0.44
N GLY A 10 -18.83 -10.22 0.49
CA GLY A 10 -17.92 -11.35 0.73
C GLY A 10 -18.65 -12.65 1.10
N LYS A 11 -19.74 -12.56 1.86
CA LYS A 11 -20.56 -13.71 2.24
C LYS A 11 -21.19 -14.43 1.04
N ASN A 12 -21.45 -13.72 -0.05
CA ASN A 12 -22.16 -14.23 -1.22
C ASN A 12 -21.22 -14.73 -2.34
N ILE A 13 -19.90 -14.59 -2.18
CA ILE A 13 -18.91 -15.06 -3.16
C ILE A 13 -18.89 -16.59 -3.16
N LYS A 14 -18.97 -17.19 -4.34
CA LYS A 14 -18.95 -18.65 -4.50
C LYS A 14 -17.54 -19.21 -4.30
N SER A 15 -17.42 -20.41 -3.76
CA SER A 15 -16.11 -21.05 -3.50
C SER A 15 -15.20 -21.11 -4.73
N LYS A 16 -15.75 -21.36 -5.93
CA LYS A 16 -15.00 -21.37 -7.18
C LYS A 16 -14.41 -19.99 -7.51
N GLU A 17 -15.17 -18.93 -7.27
CA GLU A 17 -14.72 -17.55 -7.46
C GLU A 17 -13.60 -17.19 -6.49
N ILE A 18 -13.73 -17.61 -5.22
CA ILE A 18 -12.65 -17.42 -4.22
C ILE A 18 -11.36 -18.12 -4.66
N GLN A 19 -11.45 -19.34 -5.21
CA GLN A 19 -10.26 -20.06 -5.71
C GLN A 19 -9.59 -19.30 -6.87
N THR A 20 -10.38 -18.79 -7.81
CA THR A 20 -9.87 -17.98 -8.93
C THR A 20 -9.20 -16.71 -8.43
N LEU A 21 -9.83 -15.98 -7.52
CA LEU A 21 -9.25 -14.76 -6.93
C LEU A 21 -7.95 -15.04 -6.17
N LYS A 22 -7.89 -16.12 -5.39
CA LYS A 22 -6.64 -16.52 -4.71
C LYS A 22 -5.53 -16.85 -5.71
N PHE A 23 -5.84 -17.51 -6.80
CA PHE A 23 -4.86 -17.80 -7.85
C PHE A 23 -4.31 -16.52 -8.49
N GLU A 24 -5.18 -15.55 -8.82
CA GLU A 24 -4.75 -14.27 -9.39
C GLU A 24 -3.96 -13.42 -8.37
N LEU A 25 -4.34 -13.44 -7.08
CA LEU A 25 -3.55 -12.78 -6.03
C LEU A 25 -2.16 -13.39 -5.89
N ASN A 26 -2.02 -14.72 -5.92
CA ASN A 26 -0.71 -15.37 -5.88
C ASN A 26 0.15 -15.01 -7.09
N LYS A 27 -0.44 -14.92 -8.28
CA LYS A 27 0.29 -14.43 -9.48
C LYS A 27 0.79 -12.99 -9.29
N LEU A 28 -0.04 -12.13 -8.72
CA LEU A 28 0.35 -10.74 -8.45
C LEU A 28 1.46 -10.69 -7.41
N LYS A 29 1.33 -11.43 -6.31
CA LYS A 29 2.37 -11.56 -5.28
C LYS A 29 3.71 -11.95 -5.90
N ASN A 30 3.76 -13.03 -6.68
CA ASN A 30 5.00 -13.47 -7.32
C ASN A 30 5.60 -12.39 -8.23
N LYS A 31 4.77 -11.65 -8.98
CA LYS A 31 5.26 -10.54 -9.81
C LYS A 31 5.88 -9.40 -8.98
N ILE A 32 5.31 -9.12 -7.83
CA ILE A 32 5.85 -8.09 -6.92
C ILE A 32 7.17 -8.57 -6.31
N GLU A 33 7.23 -9.82 -5.88
CA GLU A 33 8.45 -10.44 -5.33
C GLU A 33 9.61 -10.41 -6.33
N LEU A 34 9.36 -10.69 -7.61
CA LEU A 34 10.37 -10.62 -8.67
C LEU A 34 10.98 -9.22 -8.84
N LEU A 35 10.29 -8.14 -8.49
CA LEU A 35 10.87 -6.80 -8.55
C LEU A 35 12.07 -6.65 -7.60
N PHE A 36 12.10 -7.39 -6.51
CA PHE A 36 13.20 -7.34 -5.55
C PHE A 36 14.43 -8.15 -5.96
N GLU A 37 14.44 -8.80 -7.12
CA GLU A 37 15.66 -9.32 -7.75
C GLU A 37 16.52 -8.19 -8.33
N ASP A 38 15.88 -7.09 -8.77
CA ASP A 38 16.53 -5.95 -9.41
C ASP A 38 16.52 -4.68 -8.58
N TYR A 39 15.61 -4.57 -7.58
CA TYR A 39 15.40 -3.35 -6.79
C TYR A 39 15.35 -3.66 -5.30
N ASP A 40 15.97 -2.80 -4.48
CA ASP A 40 15.96 -2.93 -3.01
C ASP A 40 14.67 -2.38 -2.39
N LEU A 41 14.04 -1.40 -3.05
CA LEU A 41 12.85 -0.69 -2.57
C LEU A 41 11.84 -0.42 -3.68
N ILE A 42 10.58 -0.51 -3.32
CA ILE A 42 9.47 0.08 -4.10
C ILE A 42 9.01 1.34 -3.35
N ILE A 43 8.93 2.46 -4.06
CA ILE A 43 8.49 3.74 -3.51
C ILE A 43 7.19 4.15 -4.20
N THR A 44 6.16 4.44 -3.41
CA THR A 44 4.87 4.92 -3.93
C THR A 44 4.36 6.09 -3.08
N PRO A 45 3.45 6.93 -3.58
CA PRO A 45 2.61 7.72 -2.70
C PRO A 45 1.85 6.80 -1.74
N THR A 46 1.59 7.23 -0.51
CA THR A 46 0.78 6.43 0.43
C THR A 46 -0.68 6.38 -0.02
N THR A 47 -1.20 7.50 -0.53
CA THR A 47 -2.57 7.61 -1.05
C THR A 47 -2.58 8.26 -2.43
N PRO A 48 -3.57 7.93 -3.29
CA PRO A 48 -3.67 8.49 -4.63
C PRO A 48 -3.95 10.00 -4.68
N GLN A 49 -4.45 10.58 -3.61
CA GLN A 49 -4.80 12.00 -3.50
C GLN A 49 -4.30 12.61 -2.20
N ASN A 50 -4.20 13.92 -2.19
CA ASN A 50 -3.89 14.71 -0.99
C ASN A 50 -5.06 14.67 0.01
N SER A 51 -4.86 15.33 1.17
CA SER A 51 -5.91 15.54 2.17
C SER A 51 -7.15 16.20 1.55
N PHE A 52 -8.32 15.80 1.99
CA PHE A 52 -9.63 16.34 1.58
C PHE A 52 -10.42 16.78 2.82
N ASN A 53 -11.46 17.60 2.64
CA ASN A 53 -12.26 18.08 3.76
C ASN A 53 -13.05 16.92 4.40
N ILE A 54 -13.26 16.99 5.71
CA ILE A 54 -14.01 15.98 6.45
C ILE A 54 -15.48 15.89 6.00
N SER A 55 -16.01 16.97 5.41
CA SER A 55 -17.36 17.04 4.84
C SER A 55 -17.47 16.43 3.44
N ASP A 56 -16.34 16.21 2.78
CA ASP A 56 -16.31 15.66 1.43
C ASP A 56 -16.58 14.15 1.44
N LYS A 57 -17.09 13.64 0.31
CA LYS A 57 -17.19 12.19 0.14
C LYS A 57 -15.79 11.57 0.14
N THR A 58 -15.57 10.61 1.03
CA THR A 58 -14.31 9.85 1.06
C THR A 58 -14.05 9.20 -0.30
N PRO A 59 -12.87 9.44 -0.92
CA PRO A 59 -12.51 8.77 -2.17
C PRO A 59 -12.43 7.25 -1.99
N GLU A 60 -12.95 6.51 -2.97
CA GLU A 60 -13.06 5.04 -2.89
C GLU A 60 -11.72 4.32 -3.09
N ASN A 61 -10.73 5.03 -3.63
CA ASN A 61 -9.40 4.50 -4.00
C ASN A 61 -8.30 4.73 -2.95
N GLN A 62 -8.65 5.09 -1.71
CA GLN A 62 -7.67 5.41 -0.64
C GLN A 62 -6.61 4.31 -0.44
N ALA A 63 -7.00 3.04 -0.56
CA ALA A 63 -6.13 1.91 -0.30
C ALA A 63 -5.34 1.42 -1.54
N ASN A 64 -5.44 2.08 -2.69
CA ASN A 64 -4.86 1.56 -3.93
C ASN A 64 -3.35 1.31 -3.87
N PHE A 65 -2.60 2.13 -3.14
CA PHE A 65 -1.16 1.92 -2.98
C PHE A 65 -0.82 1.09 -1.75
N THR A 66 -1.54 1.29 -0.65
CA THR A 66 -1.25 0.56 0.60
C THR A 66 -1.62 -0.92 0.53
N CYS A 67 -2.55 -1.31 -0.33
CA CYS A 67 -2.90 -2.73 -0.51
C CYS A 67 -1.76 -3.56 -1.13
N LEU A 68 -0.80 -2.95 -1.82
CA LEU A 68 0.30 -3.65 -2.49
C LEU A 68 1.12 -4.47 -1.48
N ALA A 69 1.59 -3.84 -0.41
CA ALA A 69 2.36 -4.49 0.64
C ALA A 69 1.55 -5.60 1.34
N ASN A 70 0.27 -5.33 1.64
CA ASN A 70 -0.62 -6.32 2.26
C ASN A 70 -0.85 -7.55 1.37
N ILE A 71 -1.01 -7.37 0.05
CA ILE A 71 -1.21 -8.48 -0.90
C ILE A 71 0.03 -9.36 -1.00
N ALA A 72 1.22 -8.74 -0.95
CA ALA A 72 2.48 -9.43 -1.15
C ALA A 72 3.16 -9.89 0.15
N ASP A 73 2.55 -9.64 1.32
CA ASP A 73 3.13 -9.93 2.65
C ASP A 73 4.50 -9.26 2.84
N LEU A 74 4.62 -7.99 2.45
CA LEU A 74 5.85 -7.22 2.49
C LEU A 74 5.84 -6.18 3.61
N PRO A 75 6.99 -5.91 4.25
CA PRO A 75 7.10 -4.80 5.18
C PRO A 75 6.98 -3.47 4.46
N SER A 76 6.28 -2.52 5.06
CA SER A 76 6.11 -1.19 4.51
C SER A 76 6.10 -0.11 5.60
N LEU A 77 6.63 1.07 5.25
CA LEU A 77 6.74 2.21 6.14
C LEU A 77 6.32 3.48 5.40
N CYS A 78 5.58 4.35 6.07
CA CYS A 78 5.16 5.64 5.52
C CYS A 78 5.99 6.78 6.12
N LEU A 79 6.56 7.62 5.26
CA LEU A 79 7.31 8.82 5.64
C LEU A 79 6.49 10.06 5.32
N PRO A 80 6.11 10.86 6.32
CA PRO A 80 5.42 12.11 6.09
C PRO A 80 6.37 13.18 5.56
N PHE A 81 5.88 14.04 4.68
CA PHE A 81 6.56 15.25 4.23
C PHE A 81 5.55 16.34 3.90
N TYR A 82 6.03 17.57 3.79
CA TYR A 82 5.21 18.70 3.36
C TYR A 82 5.44 18.99 1.88
N SER A 83 4.36 18.97 1.10
CA SER A 83 4.42 19.43 -0.29
C SER A 83 4.73 20.92 -0.37
N LYS A 84 5.10 21.42 -1.57
CA LYS A 84 5.36 22.85 -1.82
C LYS A 84 4.23 23.76 -1.32
N ASN A 85 3.01 23.29 -1.28
CA ASN A 85 1.83 24.02 -0.79
C ASN A 85 1.60 23.85 0.72
N LYS A 86 2.59 23.33 1.46
CA LYS A 86 2.49 23.01 2.89
C LYS A 86 1.34 22.03 3.25
N GLN A 87 0.85 21.28 2.29
CA GLN A 87 -0.11 20.22 2.56
C GLN A 87 0.64 18.95 3.01
N PRO A 88 0.16 18.26 4.04
CA PRO A 88 0.73 16.99 4.47
C PRO A 88 0.57 15.95 3.36
N SER A 89 1.66 15.29 3.05
CA SER A 89 1.74 14.21 2.09
C SER A 89 2.62 13.10 2.67
N SER A 90 2.61 11.93 2.09
CA SER A 90 3.51 10.86 2.52
C SER A 90 3.93 9.95 1.37
N LEU A 91 5.15 9.45 1.48
CA LEU A 91 5.67 8.37 0.66
C LEU A 91 5.55 7.05 1.44
N GLN A 92 5.23 6.00 0.73
CA GLN A 92 5.32 4.63 1.23
C GLN A 92 6.58 3.98 0.66
N LEU A 93 7.40 3.43 1.54
CA LEU A 93 8.55 2.59 1.20
C LEU A 93 8.16 1.15 1.47
N ILE A 94 8.48 0.25 0.56
CA ILE A 94 8.21 -1.18 0.67
C ILE A 94 9.51 -1.91 0.36
N SER A 95 9.92 -2.85 1.20
CA SER A 95 11.10 -3.70 0.96
C SER A 95 10.70 -5.17 0.77
N SER A 96 11.68 -6.01 0.44
CA SER A 96 11.48 -7.45 0.33
C SER A 96 11.02 -8.07 1.64
N ASN A 97 10.44 -9.26 1.57
CA ASN A 97 9.95 -9.99 2.72
C ASN A 97 11.06 -10.21 3.77
N MET A 98 10.72 -10.10 5.06
CA MET A 98 11.62 -10.25 6.22
C MET A 98 12.79 -9.24 6.27
N ASN A 99 12.69 -8.12 5.54
CA ASN A 99 13.74 -7.11 5.46
C ASN A 99 13.35 -5.83 6.22
N ASP A 100 12.71 -5.97 7.38
CA ASP A 100 12.18 -4.87 8.19
C ASP A 100 13.29 -3.97 8.73
N GLU A 101 14.42 -4.54 9.15
CA GLU A 101 15.56 -3.77 9.67
C GLU A 101 16.12 -2.84 8.61
N PHE A 102 16.38 -3.35 7.41
CA PHE A 102 16.81 -2.54 6.28
C PHE A 102 15.81 -1.42 5.96
N LEU A 103 14.51 -1.74 5.99
CA LEU A 103 13.46 -0.75 5.72
C LEU A 103 13.50 0.39 6.74
N ILE A 104 13.69 0.09 8.03
CA ILE A 104 13.79 1.10 9.09
C ILE A 104 15.05 1.96 8.89
N GLU A 105 16.19 1.33 8.63
CA GLU A 105 17.46 2.04 8.43
C GLU A 105 17.41 2.99 7.24
N ILE A 106 16.97 2.49 6.08
CA ILE A 106 16.90 3.33 4.88
C ILE A 106 15.83 4.43 5.00
N SER A 107 14.72 4.15 5.68
CA SER A 107 13.69 5.15 5.97
C SER A 107 14.23 6.33 6.78
N SER A 108 15.13 6.09 7.72
CA SER A 108 15.80 7.15 8.50
C SER A 108 16.67 8.06 7.64
N VAL A 109 17.22 7.54 6.54
CA VAL A 109 17.97 8.35 5.55
C VAL A 109 17.00 9.20 4.72
N PHE A 110 15.92 8.59 4.22
CA PHE A 110 14.88 9.31 3.46
C PHE A 110 14.22 10.42 4.29
N GLU A 111 13.95 10.18 5.56
CA GLU A 111 13.35 11.17 6.46
C GLU A 111 14.20 12.45 6.53
N LYS A 112 15.53 12.31 6.64
CA LYS A 112 16.47 13.45 6.65
C LYS A 112 16.50 14.24 5.34
N ILE A 113 16.20 13.58 4.22
CA ILE A 113 16.16 14.21 2.88
C ILE A 113 14.84 14.96 2.66
N LEU A 114 13.75 14.46 3.25
CA LEU A 114 12.41 15.00 3.07
C LEU A 114 12.05 16.15 4.02
N GLN A 115 12.85 16.38 5.07
CA GLN A 115 12.73 17.51 6.00
C GLN A 115 13.38 18.77 5.43
#